data_bb29b2dcc26324b9ffa22efda7efe4fc
#
_entry.id   bb29b2dcc26324b9ffa22efda7efe4fc
#
_cell.length_a   1.000
_cell.length_b   1.000
_cell.length_c   1.000
_cell.angle_alpha   90.00
_cell.angle_beta   90.00
_cell.angle_gamma   90.00
#
_symmetry.space_group_name_H-M   'P 1'
#
loop_
_entity.id
_entity.type
_entity.pdbx_description
1 polymer ?
#
loop_
_entity_poly.entity_id
_entity_poly.type
_entity_poly.pdbx_seq_one_letter_code
_entity_poly.pdbx_strand_id
1 'polypeptide(L)'
;IQDIGLTIIILTMIIYLCMLPLTIKQQKFSKLSQKMQPELQAIQKKYKNKTDAASRQKMGEETQEVYNKYGVSPSGTCLQLFITFPILLALYRVIINVPAYVNGVKGVFSNLVNAIYTTDGFNKILTDYVDAGKINNLTSKMVDFSAKDTTAVKNNIVDVLYKMPSDGWNFLQDKFGSLTDLIQTTHDQVEPMVTFLGLNIADSPLSTIKSSFASHSWLMLIGALLIPIISYVCLLYTSPSPRDGATS
;
A
#
# COMPACT_ATOMS: atom_id res chain seq x y z
N ILE A 1 -3.78 7.95 19.82
CA ILE A 1 -4.79 7.34 18.96
C ILE A 1 -4.42 5.87 18.88
N GLN A 2 -5.26 4.98 19.43
CA GLN A 2 -4.99 3.53 19.50
C GLN A 2 -5.39 2.80 18.21
N ASP A 3 -6.16 3.44 17.34
CA ASP A 3 -6.62 2.89 16.07
C ASP A 3 -5.65 3.30 14.94
N ILE A 4 -4.93 2.32 14.40
CA ILE A 4 -3.97 2.51 13.30
C ILE A 4 -4.69 2.97 12.04
N GLY A 5 -5.89 2.44 11.75
CA GLY A 5 -6.68 2.83 10.58
C GLY A 5 -7.06 4.31 10.62
N LEU A 6 -7.55 4.78 11.76
CA LEU A 6 -7.88 6.19 11.95
C LEU A 6 -6.65 7.09 11.83
N THR A 7 -5.50 6.65 12.37
CA THR A 7 -4.23 7.37 12.25
C THR A 7 -3.80 7.52 10.80
N ILE A 8 -3.92 6.45 10.00
CA ILE A 8 -3.61 6.48 8.56
C ILE A 8 -4.52 7.48 7.83
N ILE A 9 -5.82 7.50 8.14
CA ILE A 9 -6.76 8.43 7.53
C ILE A 9 -6.37 9.88 7.82
N ILE A 10 -6.13 10.21 9.10
CA ILE A 10 -5.76 11.57 9.52
C ILE A 10 -4.45 11.99 8.85
N LEU A 11 -3.43 11.12 8.86
CA LEU A 11 -2.15 11.38 8.20
C LEU A 11 -2.32 11.62 6.71
N THR A 12 -3.13 10.81 6.05
CA THR A 12 -3.43 10.93 4.62
C THR A 12 -4.13 12.25 4.32
N MET A 13 -5.10 12.67 5.13
CA MET A 13 -5.76 13.97 5.00
C MET A 13 -4.78 15.12 5.12
N ILE A 14 -3.86 15.08 6.09
CA ILE A 14 -2.83 16.11 6.27
C ILE A 14 -1.93 16.19 5.04
N ILE A 15 -1.47 15.04 4.52
CA ILE A 15 -0.63 14.99 3.32
C ILE A 15 -1.37 15.59 2.12
N TYR A 16 -2.65 15.23 1.90
CA TYR A 16 -3.44 15.78 0.81
C TYR A 16 -3.68 17.29 0.93
N LEU A 17 -3.91 17.80 2.14
CA LEU A 17 -4.03 19.23 2.39
C LEU A 17 -2.73 19.98 2.05
N CYS A 18 -1.59 19.44 2.47
CA CYS A 18 -0.28 20.02 2.12
C CYS A 18 0.00 20.00 0.62
N MET A 19 -0.46 18.96 -0.10
CA MET A 19 -0.27 18.79 -1.53
C MET A 19 -1.37 19.46 -2.38
N LEU A 20 -2.41 20.02 -1.75
CA LEU A 20 -3.57 20.59 -2.44
C LEU A 20 -3.19 21.65 -3.50
N PRO A 21 -2.29 22.64 -3.25
CA PRO A 21 -1.92 23.62 -4.27
C PRO A 21 -1.25 22.99 -5.50
N LEU A 22 -0.49 21.90 -5.29
CA LEU A 22 0.15 21.17 -6.38
C LEU A 22 -0.88 20.35 -7.18
N THR A 23 -1.81 19.71 -6.48
CA THR A 23 -2.89 18.91 -7.08
C THR A 23 -3.82 19.78 -7.94
N ILE A 24 -4.13 21.02 -7.51
CA ILE A 24 -4.93 21.97 -8.31
C ILE A 24 -4.22 22.29 -9.64
N LYS A 25 -2.91 22.54 -9.61
CA LYS A 25 -2.13 22.78 -10.84
C LYS A 25 -2.15 21.57 -11.77
N GLN A 26 -2.04 20.36 -11.21
CA GLN A 26 -2.11 19.11 -11.96
C GLN A 26 -3.48 18.87 -12.61
N GLN A 27 -4.57 19.14 -11.90
CA GLN A 27 -5.92 19.03 -12.46
C GLN A 27 -6.17 20.04 -13.59
N LYS A 28 -5.65 21.28 -13.47
CA LYS A 28 -5.68 22.25 -14.57
C LYS A 28 -4.92 21.73 -15.78
N PHE A 29 -3.71 21.18 -15.59
CA PHE A 29 -2.92 20.56 -16.66
C PHE A 29 -3.69 19.41 -17.32
N SER A 30 -4.30 18.52 -16.53
CA SER A 30 -5.07 17.37 -17.05
C SER A 30 -6.24 17.82 -17.93
N LYS A 31 -7.01 18.81 -17.50
CA LYS A 31 -8.11 19.38 -18.30
C LYS A 31 -7.64 20.05 -19.59
N LEU A 32 -6.52 20.76 -19.55
CA LEU A 32 -5.94 21.38 -20.72
C LEU A 32 -5.33 20.34 -21.67
N SER A 33 -4.72 19.29 -21.14
CA SER A 33 -4.21 18.16 -21.93
C SER A 33 -5.30 17.51 -22.79
N GLN A 34 -6.52 17.37 -22.26
CA GLN A 34 -7.66 16.84 -23.03
C GLN A 34 -7.99 17.74 -24.23
N LYS A 35 -7.98 19.06 -24.03
CA LYS A 35 -8.21 20.02 -25.12
C LYS A 35 -7.08 20.06 -26.16
N MET A 36 -5.85 19.76 -25.74
CA MET A 36 -4.69 19.67 -26.64
C MET A 36 -4.60 18.37 -27.44
N GLN A 37 -5.25 17.30 -26.94
CA GLN A 37 -5.18 15.96 -27.54
C GLN A 37 -5.42 15.92 -29.07
N PRO A 38 -6.46 16.59 -29.64
CA PRO A 38 -6.69 16.54 -31.08
C PRO A 38 -5.55 17.20 -31.86
N GLU A 39 -4.96 18.30 -31.36
CA GLU A 39 -3.82 18.96 -32.03
C GLU A 39 -2.56 18.09 -31.94
N LEU A 40 -2.30 17.49 -30.78
CA LEU A 40 -1.17 16.57 -30.61
C LEU A 40 -1.30 15.31 -31.47
N GLN A 41 -2.51 14.75 -31.61
CA GLN A 41 -2.77 13.62 -32.49
C GLN A 41 -2.58 13.99 -33.97
N ALA A 42 -2.95 15.20 -34.38
CA ALA A 42 -2.72 15.67 -35.74
C ALA A 42 -1.22 15.76 -36.04
N ILE A 43 -0.41 16.29 -35.10
CA ILE A 43 1.05 16.32 -35.22
C ILE A 43 1.63 14.90 -35.31
N GLN A 44 1.22 14.00 -34.42
CA GLN A 44 1.66 12.61 -34.45
C GLN A 44 1.31 11.91 -35.77
N LYS A 45 0.11 12.11 -36.31
CA LYS A 45 -0.30 11.57 -37.60
C LYS A 45 0.54 12.13 -38.76
N LYS A 46 0.86 13.44 -38.73
CA LYS A 46 1.69 14.12 -39.73
C LYS A 46 3.10 13.52 -39.83
N TYR A 47 3.65 13.06 -38.68
CA TYR A 47 5.02 12.53 -38.61
C TYR A 47 5.09 11.00 -38.43
N LYS A 48 3.96 10.28 -38.41
CA LYS A 48 3.89 8.83 -38.10
C LYS A 48 4.84 7.96 -38.95
N ASN A 49 5.06 8.33 -40.21
CA ASN A 49 5.89 7.55 -41.16
C ASN A 49 7.26 8.18 -41.42
N LYS A 50 7.65 9.22 -40.69
CA LYS A 50 8.92 9.92 -40.85
C LYS A 50 9.84 9.57 -39.69
N THR A 51 10.92 8.85 -39.99
CA THR A 51 11.86 8.38 -38.95
C THR A 51 13.18 9.15 -38.92
N ASP A 52 13.36 10.11 -39.87
CA ASP A 52 14.54 10.94 -39.98
C ASP A 52 14.68 11.92 -38.78
N ALA A 53 15.92 12.28 -38.42
CA ALA A 53 16.22 13.14 -37.31
C ALA A 53 15.59 14.53 -37.43
N ALA A 54 15.55 15.09 -38.62
CA ALA A 54 14.96 16.40 -38.92
C ALA A 54 13.44 16.42 -38.66
N SER A 55 12.73 15.35 -39.04
CA SER A 55 11.29 15.22 -38.81
C SER A 55 10.98 15.02 -37.32
N ARG A 56 11.81 14.31 -36.55
CA ARG A 56 11.66 14.17 -35.09
C ARG A 56 11.83 15.50 -34.40
N GLN A 57 12.83 16.29 -34.81
CA GLN A 57 13.05 17.63 -34.25
C GLN A 57 11.83 18.54 -34.52
N LYS A 58 11.36 18.61 -35.79
CA LYS A 58 10.16 19.39 -36.14
C LYS A 58 8.91 18.96 -35.40
N MET A 59 8.70 17.66 -35.20
CA MET A 59 7.61 17.13 -34.38
C MET A 59 7.73 17.61 -32.92
N GLY A 60 8.95 17.66 -32.36
CA GLY A 60 9.21 18.18 -31.04
C GLY A 60 8.90 19.68 -30.93
N GLU A 61 9.32 20.47 -31.93
CA GLU A 61 9.06 21.92 -32.00
C GLU A 61 7.55 22.21 -32.10
N GLU A 62 6.84 21.58 -33.04
CA GLU A 62 5.37 21.75 -33.18
C GLU A 62 4.63 21.29 -31.91
N THR A 63 5.07 20.22 -31.27
CA THR A 63 4.51 19.75 -29.99
C THR A 63 4.73 20.80 -28.89
N GLN A 64 5.92 21.39 -28.81
CA GLN A 64 6.24 22.43 -27.83
C GLN A 64 5.43 23.71 -28.07
N GLU A 65 5.17 24.08 -29.34
CA GLU A 65 4.31 25.21 -29.69
C GLU A 65 2.88 25.02 -29.18
N VAL A 66 2.32 23.80 -29.30
CA VAL A 66 1.00 23.48 -28.71
C VAL A 66 1.02 23.66 -27.19
N TYR A 67 2.03 23.14 -26.50
CA TYR A 67 2.13 23.35 -25.04
C TYR A 67 2.24 24.81 -24.67
N ASN A 68 3.02 25.59 -25.39
CA ASN A 68 3.16 27.05 -25.18
C ASN A 68 1.85 27.82 -25.45
N LYS A 69 1.11 27.44 -26.51
CA LYS A 69 -0.20 28.00 -26.86
C LYS A 69 -1.22 27.85 -25.70
N TYR A 70 -1.20 26.74 -25.01
CA TYR A 70 -2.09 26.48 -23.88
C TYR A 70 -1.52 26.89 -22.53
N GLY A 71 -0.29 27.46 -22.51
CA GLY A 71 0.36 27.93 -21.28
C GLY A 71 0.67 26.84 -20.26
N VAL A 72 0.93 25.62 -20.71
CA VAL A 72 1.23 24.46 -19.87
C VAL A 72 2.60 23.89 -20.17
N SER A 73 3.22 23.29 -19.16
CA SER A 73 4.51 22.61 -19.30
C SER A 73 4.37 21.13 -18.97
N PRO A 74 4.86 20.23 -19.82
CA PRO A 74 4.87 18.78 -19.53
C PRO A 74 5.72 18.43 -18.30
N SER A 75 6.71 19.27 -17.95
CA SER A 75 7.57 19.09 -16.78
C SER A 75 6.82 19.17 -15.44
N GLY A 76 5.68 19.87 -15.39
CA GLY A 76 4.87 19.96 -14.16
C GLY A 76 4.35 18.62 -13.66
N THR A 77 4.01 17.72 -14.58
CA THR A 77 3.55 16.36 -14.23
C THR A 77 4.70 15.49 -13.72
N CYS A 78 5.90 15.60 -14.33
CA CYS A 78 7.09 14.88 -13.89
C CYS A 78 7.52 15.34 -12.48
N LEU A 79 7.47 16.64 -12.20
CA LEU A 79 7.81 17.19 -10.89
C LEU A 79 6.89 16.62 -9.79
N GLN A 80 5.59 16.49 -10.07
CA GLN A 80 4.64 15.85 -9.16
C GLN A 80 5.07 14.43 -8.80
N LEU A 81 5.46 13.62 -9.79
CA LEU A 81 5.90 12.25 -9.57
C LEU A 81 7.14 12.19 -8.66
N PHE A 82 8.13 13.07 -8.89
CA PHE A 82 9.35 13.18 -8.08
C PHE A 82 9.07 13.54 -6.62
N ILE A 83 8.02 14.31 -6.34
CA ILE A 83 7.62 14.67 -4.97
C ILE A 83 6.78 13.54 -4.35
N THR A 84 5.83 13.00 -5.09
CA THR A 84 4.89 12.00 -4.56
C THR A 84 5.56 10.65 -4.30
N PHE A 85 6.49 10.22 -5.15
CA PHE A 85 7.13 8.92 -5.05
C PHE A 85 7.94 8.70 -3.76
N PRO A 86 8.82 9.64 -3.31
CA PRO A 86 9.49 9.50 -2.02
C PRO A 86 8.53 9.48 -0.83
N ILE A 87 7.45 10.29 -0.87
CA ILE A 87 6.44 10.32 0.18
C ILE A 87 5.72 8.98 0.26
N LEU A 88 5.33 8.43 -0.88
CA LEU A 88 4.67 7.12 -0.96
C LEU A 88 5.59 5.99 -0.46
N LEU A 89 6.87 6.01 -0.82
CA LEU A 89 7.84 5.03 -0.32
C LEU A 89 8.07 5.16 1.18
N ALA A 90 8.15 6.38 1.71
CA ALA A 90 8.29 6.60 3.14
C ALA A 90 7.06 6.09 3.90
N LEU A 91 5.85 6.43 3.41
CA LEU A 91 4.59 5.96 3.98
C LEU A 91 4.48 4.43 3.94
N TYR A 92 4.84 3.82 2.81
CA TYR A 92 4.85 2.38 2.65
C TYR A 92 5.78 1.70 3.69
N ARG A 93 7.00 2.23 3.89
CA ARG A 93 7.92 1.71 4.91
C ARG A 93 7.37 1.83 6.33
N VAL A 94 6.72 2.95 6.66
CA VAL A 94 6.12 3.15 7.98
C VAL A 94 4.98 2.18 8.22
N ILE A 95 4.07 2.01 7.24
CA ILE A 95 2.90 1.11 7.37
C ILE A 95 3.35 -0.35 7.54
N ILE A 96 4.36 -0.80 6.79
CA ILE A 96 4.84 -2.19 6.90
C ILE A 96 5.57 -2.46 8.21
N ASN A 97 6.17 -1.43 8.84
CA ASN A 97 7.01 -1.58 10.01
C ASN A 97 6.52 -0.72 11.18
N VAL A 98 5.21 -0.63 11.39
CA VAL A 98 4.61 0.19 12.48
C VAL A 98 5.26 -0.10 13.86
N PRO A 99 5.53 -1.37 14.27
CA PRO A 99 6.16 -1.61 15.56
C PRO A 99 7.56 -1.01 15.72
N ALA A 100 8.28 -0.77 14.61
CA ALA A 100 9.60 -0.12 14.65
C ALA A 100 9.50 1.37 14.98
N TYR A 101 8.36 2.02 14.67
CA TYR A 101 8.16 3.46 14.82
C TYR A 101 7.21 3.81 15.98
N VAL A 102 6.37 2.89 16.43
CA VAL A 102 5.35 3.13 17.45
C VAL A 102 5.60 2.24 18.67
N ASN A 103 6.27 2.80 19.69
CA ASN A 103 6.63 2.06 20.90
C ASN A 103 5.42 1.44 21.61
N GLY A 104 4.25 2.07 21.57
CA GLY A 104 3.01 1.53 22.15
C GLY A 104 2.61 0.21 21.51
N VAL A 105 2.71 0.09 20.18
CA VAL A 105 2.41 -1.16 19.46
C VAL A 105 3.46 -2.22 19.77
N LYS A 106 4.74 -1.86 19.76
CA LYS A 106 5.83 -2.78 20.13
C LYS A 106 5.69 -3.30 21.57
N GLY A 107 5.25 -2.43 22.48
CA GLY A 107 5.06 -2.78 23.90
C GLY A 107 4.05 -3.90 24.11
N VAL A 108 2.96 -3.95 23.32
CA VAL A 108 1.94 -5.00 23.42
C VAL A 108 2.52 -6.39 23.13
N PHE A 109 3.46 -6.47 22.19
CA PHE A 109 4.09 -7.74 21.85
C PHE A 109 5.19 -8.18 22.83
N SER A 110 5.71 -7.29 23.68
CA SER A 110 6.95 -7.51 24.44
C SER A 110 6.92 -8.77 25.29
N ASN A 111 5.82 -9.05 25.98
CA ASN A 111 5.69 -10.23 26.86
C ASN A 111 5.67 -11.52 26.03
N LEU A 112 4.87 -11.57 24.97
CA LEU A 112 4.78 -12.72 24.07
C LEU A 112 6.10 -12.97 23.34
N VAL A 113 6.77 -11.93 22.85
CA VAL A 113 8.08 -12.03 22.19
C VAL A 113 9.12 -12.63 23.14
N ASN A 114 9.16 -12.19 24.39
CA ASN A 114 10.08 -12.73 25.39
C ASN A 114 9.79 -14.21 25.68
N ALA A 115 8.52 -14.58 25.82
CA ALA A 115 8.11 -15.96 26.06
C ALA A 115 8.42 -16.86 24.85
N ILE A 116 8.13 -16.43 23.63
CA ILE A 116 8.51 -17.16 22.40
C ILE A 116 10.02 -17.32 22.32
N TYR A 117 10.79 -16.25 22.53
CA TYR A 117 12.25 -16.28 22.45
C TYR A 117 12.89 -17.27 23.42
N THR A 118 12.29 -17.49 24.60
CA THR A 118 12.78 -18.46 25.61
C THR A 118 12.29 -19.90 25.37
N THR A 119 11.42 -20.12 24.39
CA THR A 119 10.91 -21.45 24.07
C THR A 119 11.88 -22.16 23.13
N ASP A 120 12.25 -23.39 23.46
CA ASP A 120 13.15 -24.18 22.63
C ASP A 120 12.56 -24.43 21.23
N GLY A 121 13.39 -24.26 20.20
CA GLY A 121 13.00 -24.52 18.81
C GLY A 121 12.15 -23.43 18.15
N PHE A 122 11.92 -22.29 18.81
CA PHE A 122 11.13 -21.19 18.27
C PHE A 122 11.63 -20.71 16.90
N ASN A 123 12.96 -20.68 16.73
CA ASN A 123 13.60 -20.24 15.50
C ASN A 123 13.16 -21.08 14.30
N LYS A 124 13.16 -22.41 14.44
CA LYS A 124 12.71 -23.33 13.40
C LYS A 124 11.22 -23.16 13.11
N ILE A 125 10.38 -23.11 14.14
CA ILE A 125 8.92 -22.96 14.00
C ILE A 125 8.58 -21.69 13.22
N LEU A 126 9.19 -20.56 13.57
CA LEU A 126 8.92 -19.28 12.90
C LEU A 126 9.53 -19.23 11.49
N THR A 127 10.72 -19.78 11.29
CA THR A 127 11.32 -19.87 9.95
C THR A 127 10.45 -20.70 9.02
N ASP A 128 10.03 -21.90 9.43
CA ASP A 128 9.17 -22.79 8.64
C ASP A 128 7.83 -22.08 8.29
N TYR A 129 7.26 -21.31 9.20
CA TYR A 129 6.03 -20.55 8.95
C TYR A 129 6.22 -19.43 7.92
N VAL A 130 7.32 -18.68 8.01
CA VAL A 130 7.66 -17.60 7.06
C VAL A 130 7.98 -18.19 5.69
N ASP A 131 8.74 -19.29 5.62
CA ASP A 131 9.12 -19.96 4.37
C ASP A 131 7.91 -20.62 3.67
N ALA A 132 6.90 -20.99 4.41
CA ALA A 132 5.62 -21.45 3.85
C ALA A 132 4.84 -20.33 3.13
N GLY A 133 5.34 -19.09 3.12
CA GLY A 133 4.72 -17.95 2.44
C GLY A 133 3.37 -17.53 3.05
N LYS A 134 3.16 -17.82 4.33
CA LYS A 134 1.91 -17.51 5.04
C LYS A 134 1.77 -16.04 5.40
N ILE A 135 2.86 -15.29 5.41
CA ILE A 135 2.87 -13.87 5.75
C ILE A 135 3.16 -13.04 4.50
N ASN A 136 2.25 -12.13 4.17
CA ASN A 136 2.45 -11.21 3.05
C ASN A 136 3.64 -10.27 3.30
N ASN A 137 4.44 -10.05 2.26
CA ASN A 137 5.59 -9.14 2.30
C ASN A 137 6.66 -9.47 3.36
N LEU A 138 6.75 -10.72 3.80
CA LEU A 138 7.79 -11.20 4.69
C LEU A 138 8.40 -12.50 4.14
N THR A 139 9.72 -12.56 4.09
CA THR A 139 10.48 -13.73 3.65
C THR A 139 11.60 -14.03 4.66
N SER A 140 12.08 -15.27 4.71
CA SER A 140 13.20 -15.69 5.56
C SER A 140 14.50 -14.89 5.32
N LYS A 141 14.65 -14.26 4.13
CA LYS A 141 15.77 -13.35 3.86
C LYS A 141 15.68 -12.03 4.59
N MET A 142 14.50 -11.66 5.07
CA MET A 142 14.25 -10.38 5.78
C MET A 142 14.31 -10.54 7.30
N VAL A 143 14.12 -11.75 7.81
CA VAL A 143 14.10 -12.05 9.24
C VAL A 143 15.09 -13.18 9.55
N ASP A 144 15.98 -12.93 10.50
CA ASP A 144 16.97 -13.91 10.98
C ASP A 144 16.71 -14.20 12.46
N PHE A 145 16.20 -15.40 12.74
CA PHE A 145 15.92 -15.86 14.10
C PHE A 145 17.13 -16.52 14.76
N SER A 146 18.24 -16.68 14.03
CA SER A 146 19.50 -17.29 14.50
C SER A 146 20.60 -16.26 14.71
N ALA A 147 20.29 -14.97 14.57
CA ALA A 147 21.25 -13.89 14.78
C ALA A 147 21.79 -13.88 16.21
N LYS A 148 23.06 -13.47 16.38
CA LYS A 148 23.70 -13.35 17.70
C LYS A 148 23.11 -12.21 18.55
N ASP A 149 22.56 -11.19 17.90
CA ASP A 149 21.93 -10.06 18.58
C ASP A 149 20.52 -10.41 19.00
N THR A 150 20.35 -10.60 20.29
CA THR A 150 19.04 -10.88 20.92
C THR A 150 18.00 -9.81 20.59
N THR A 151 18.40 -8.54 20.50
CA THR A 151 17.48 -7.44 20.18
C THR A 151 16.99 -7.55 18.74
N ALA A 152 17.87 -7.87 17.81
CA ALA A 152 17.50 -8.10 16.41
C ALA A 152 16.54 -9.29 16.28
N VAL A 153 16.80 -10.42 16.94
CA VAL A 153 15.90 -11.57 16.93
C VAL A 153 14.53 -11.23 17.49
N LYS A 154 14.46 -10.54 18.63
CA LYS A 154 13.18 -10.11 19.21
C LYS A 154 12.41 -9.15 18.30
N ASN A 155 13.09 -8.23 17.63
CA ASN A 155 12.46 -7.36 16.63
C ASN A 155 11.91 -8.16 15.45
N ASN A 156 12.64 -9.17 14.97
CA ASN A 156 12.15 -10.06 13.90
C ASN A 156 10.90 -10.85 14.34
N ILE A 157 10.82 -11.29 15.60
CA ILE A 157 9.62 -11.92 16.15
C ILE A 157 8.44 -10.90 16.17
N VAL A 158 8.68 -9.65 16.60
CA VAL A 158 7.65 -8.59 16.55
C VAL A 158 7.14 -8.39 15.12
N ASP A 159 8.04 -8.36 14.13
CA ASP A 159 7.65 -8.17 12.73
C ASP A 159 6.79 -9.33 12.19
N VAL A 160 7.09 -10.56 12.60
CA VAL A 160 6.25 -11.74 12.28
C VAL A 160 4.88 -11.62 12.93
N LEU A 161 4.82 -11.35 14.23
CA LEU A 161 3.55 -11.24 14.98
C LEU A 161 2.67 -10.11 14.45
N TYR A 162 3.25 -8.96 14.14
CA TYR A 162 2.52 -7.80 13.61
C TYR A 162 1.93 -8.05 12.22
N LYS A 163 2.66 -8.78 11.38
CA LYS A 163 2.23 -9.09 10.00
C LYS A 163 1.45 -10.40 9.90
N MET A 164 1.19 -11.04 11.03
CA MET A 164 0.54 -12.34 11.08
C MET A 164 -0.93 -12.23 10.69
N PRO A 165 -1.39 -12.99 9.69
CA PRO A 165 -2.79 -13.04 9.34
C PRO A 165 -3.62 -13.72 10.44
N SER A 166 -4.94 -13.57 10.39
CA SER A 166 -5.84 -14.06 11.43
C SER A 166 -5.72 -15.57 11.70
N ASP A 167 -5.44 -16.37 10.68
CA ASP A 167 -5.23 -17.83 10.82
C ASP A 167 -3.88 -18.19 11.46
N GLY A 168 -2.91 -17.27 11.40
CA GLY A 168 -1.59 -17.45 11.99
C GLY A 168 -1.58 -17.48 13.51
N TRP A 169 -2.53 -16.82 14.16
CA TRP A 169 -2.66 -16.85 15.61
C TRP A 169 -3.04 -18.24 16.10
N ASN A 170 -3.89 -18.97 15.38
CA ASN A 170 -4.23 -20.37 15.66
C ASN A 170 -2.99 -21.28 15.51
N PHE A 171 -2.16 -21.02 14.49
CA PHE A 171 -0.89 -21.73 14.31
C PHE A 171 0.04 -21.54 15.51
N LEU A 172 0.15 -20.29 16.02
CA LEU A 172 0.97 -20.02 17.22
C LEU A 172 0.46 -20.80 18.43
N GLN A 173 -0.85 -20.84 18.68
CA GLN A 173 -1.45 -21.58 19.78
C GLN A 173 -1.18 -23.09 19.66
N ASP A 174 -1.23 -23.64 18.44
CA ASP A 174 -0.92 -25.05 18.17
C ASP A 174 0.55 -25.39 18.43
N LYS A 175 1.47 -24.50 18.01
CA LYS A 175 2.92 -24.75 18.13
C LYS A 175 3.51 -24.36 19.48
N PHE A 176 2.95 -23.39 20.14
CA PHE A 176 3.37 -22.88 21.44
C PHE A 176 2.29 -23.10 22.50
N GLY A 177 1.79 -24.32 22.63
CA GLY A 177 0.65 -24.68 23.49
C GLY A 177 0.79 -24.22 24.95
N SER A 178 2.02 -24.15 25.49
CA SER A 178 2.29 -23.60 26.85
C SER A 178 2.06 -22.08 26.95
N LEU A 179 1.95 -21.38 25.84
CA LEU A 179 1.77 -19.93 25.77
C LEU A 179 0.37 -19.52 25.28
N THR A 180 -0.57 -20.45 25.19
CA THR A 180 -1.91 -20.23 24.61
C THR A 180 -2.61 -19.01 25.23
N ASP A 181 -2.64 -18.89 26.57
CA ASP A 181 -3.29 -17.77 27.23
C ASP A 181 -2.61 -16.44 26.94
N LEU A 182 -1.28 -16.43 26.87
CA LEU A 182 -0.51 -15.23 26.54
C LEU A 182 -0.69 -14.82 25.09
N ILE A 183 -0.74 -15.81 24.18
CA ILE A 183 -1.01 -15.60 22.75
C ILE A 183 -2.41 -15.00 22.60
N GLN A 184 -3.43 -15.56 23.25
CA GLN A 184 -4.80 -15.05 23.20
C GLN A 184 -4.90 -13.63 23.74
N THR A 185 -4.33 -13.38 24.94
CA THR A 185 -4.32 -12.04 25.55
C THR A 185 -3.63 -11.00 24.64
N THR A 186 -2.52 -11.36 24.02
CA THR A 186 -1.81 -10.49 23.09
C THR A 186 -2.64 -10.24 21.83
N HIS A 187 -3.25 -11.28 21.27
CA HIS A 187 -4.13 -11.16 20.11
C HIS A 187 -5.30 -10.20 20.38
N ASP A 188 -5.98 -10.36 21.51
CA ASP A 188 -7.12 -9.50 21.91
C ASP A 188 -6.72 -8.02 22.07
N GLN A 189 -5.47 -7.75 22.48
CA GLN A 189 -4.92 -6.39 22.55
C GLN A 189 -4.51 -5.82 21.19
N VAL A 190 -4.05 -6.67 20.29
CA VAL A 190 -3.56 -6.26 18.95
C VAL A 190 -4.72 -6.13 17.96
N GLU A 191 -5.72 -7.00 18.04
CA GLU A 191 -6.84 -7.06 17.09
C GLU A 191 -7.53 -5.69 16.89
N PRO A 192 -7.86 -4.91 17.93
CA PRO A 192 -8.42 -3.57 17.74
C PRO A 192 -7.49 -2.58 17.05
N MET A 193 -6.16 -2.81 17.14
CA MET A 193 -5.17 -1.93 16.54
C MET A 193 -4.98 -2.19 15.05
N VAL A 194 -5.15 -3.44 14.62
CA VAL A 194 -4.95 -3.88 13.22
C VAL A 194 -6.26 -4.11 12.47
N THR A 195 -7.40 -3.99 13.14
CA THR A 195 -8.72 -4.15 12.53
C THR A 195 -9.35 -2.80 12.25
N PHE A 196 -9.72 -2.55 11.01
CA PHE A 196 -10.42 -1.35 10.59
C PHE A 196 -11.71 -1.73 9.84
N LEU A 197 -12.85 -1.22 10.29
CA LEU A 197 -14.18 -1.56 9.77
C LEU A 197 -14.46 -3.09 9.74
N GLY A 198 -13.93 -3.81 10.72
CA GLY A 198 -14.07 -5.27 10.80
C GLY A 198 -13.11 -6.07 9.90
N LEU A 199 -12.24 -5.39 9.15
CA LEU A 199 -11.25 -6.02 8.28
C LEU A 199 -9.86 -5.92 8.90
N ASN A 200 -9.14 -7.04 9.00
CA ASN A 200 -7.76 -7.05 9.47
C ASN A 200 -6.82 -6.54 8.37
N ILE A 201 -6.02 -5.53 8.67
CA ILE A 201 -5.07 -4.91 7.73
C ILE A 201 -3.97 -5.90 7.28
N ALA A 202 -3.66 -6.92 8.10
CA ALA A 202 -2.68 -7.95 7.76
C ALA A 202 -3.21 -8.99 6.76
N ASP A 203 -4.54 -9.14 6.65
CA ASP A 203 -5.16 -10.09 5.73
C ASP A 203 -5.15 -9.57 4.30
N SER A 204 -5.02 -10.48 3.34
CA SER A 204 -5.22 -10.11 1.94
C SER A 204 -6.72 -10.04 1.61
N PRO A 205 -7.15 -9.17 0.68
CA PRO A 205 -8.56 -9.11 0.26
C PRO A 205 -9.09 -10.48 -0.19
N LEU A 206 -8.24 -11.28 -0.83
CA LEU A 206 -8.64 -12.63 -1.29
C LEU A 206 -8.81 -13.63 -0.13
N SER A 207 -7.94 -13.56 0.90
CA SER A 207 -8.10 -14.42 2.09
C SER A 207 -9.34 -14.05 2.87
N THR A 208 -9.61 -12.74 3.02
CA THR A 208 -10.82 -12.23 3.68
C THR A 208 -12.09 -12.66 2.94
N ILE A 209 -12.11 -12.59 1.61
CA ILE A 209 -13.25 -13.05 0.80
C ILE A 209 -13.49 -14.56 1.03
N LYS A 210 -12.43 -15.37 0.96
CA LYS A 210 -12.54 -16.83 1.17
C LYS A 210 -13.01 -17.19 2.57
N SER A 211 -12.44 -16.58 3.60
CA SER A 211 -12.82 -16.86 5.00
C SER A 211 -14.23 -16.37 5.30
N SER A 212 -14.63 -15.18 4.82
CA SER A 212 -15.96 -14.62 4.99
C SER A 212 -17.03 -15.46 4.27
N PHE A 213 -16.70 -16.00 3.10
CA PHE A 213 -17.60 -16.92 2.40
C PHE A 213 -17.79 -18.23 3.17
N ALA A 214 -16.69 -18.80 3.69
CA ALA A 214 -16.72 -20.04 4.49
C ALA A 214 -17.46 -19.88 5.83
N SER A 215 -17.32 -18.72 6.49
CA SER A 215 -17.96 -18.39 7.77
C SER A 215 -19.36 -17.77 7.64
N HIS A 216 -19.89 -17.63 6.42
CA HIS A 216 -21.17 -16.96 6.12
C HIS A 216 -21.25 -15.52 6.66
N SER A 217 -20.13 -14.82 6.81
CA SER A 217 -20.05 -13.45 7.30
C SER A 217 -20.26 -12.46 6.15
N TRP A 218 -21.52 -12.30 5.74
CA TRP A 218 -21.90 -11.47 4.58
C TRP A 218 -21.47 -10.01 4.68
N LEU A 219 -21.44 -9.45 5.89
CA LEU A 219 -21.03 -8.06 6.11
C LEU A 219 -19.55 -7.86 5.78
N MET A 220 -18.67 -8.77 6.22
CA MET A 220 -17.24 -8.73 5.90
C MET A 220 -16.98 -9.00 4.42
N LEU A 221 -17.73 -9.91 3.81
CA LEU A 221 -17.67 -10.20 2.38
C LEU A 221 -18.00 -8.95 1.55
N ILE A 222 -19.08 -8.25 1.90
CA ILE A 222 -19.48 -7.01 1.24
C ILE A 222 -18.41 -5.95 1.43
N GLY A 223 -17.88 -5.76 2.63
CA GLY A 223 -16.78 -4.80 2.92
C GLY A 223 -15.54 -5.08 2.09
N ALA A 224 -15.09 -6.34 2.03
CA ALA A 224 -13.91 -6.73 1.28
C ALA A 224 -14.06 -6.53 -0.25
N LEU A 225 -15.27 -6.72 -0.79
CA LEU A 225 -15.58 -6.48 -2.21
C LEU A 225 -15.80 -5.00 -2.53
N LEU A 226 -16.36 -4.25 -1.58
CA LEU A 226 -16.74 -2.85 -1.79
C LEU A 226 -15.54 -1.94 -1.97
N ILE A 227 -14.42 -2.20 -1.25
CA ILE A 227 -13.18 -1.41 -1.35
C ILE A 227 -12.61 -1.41 -2.78
N PRO A 228 -12.31 -2.56 -3.43
CA PRO A 228 -11.80 -2.57 -4.79
C PRO A 228 -12.83 -2.06 -5.81
N ILE A 229 -14.13 -2.30 -5.60
CA ILE A 229 -15.20 -1.82 -6.48
C ILE A 229 -15.27 -0.28 -6.44
N ILE A 230 -15.30 0.33 -5.25
CA ILE A 230 -15.30 1.80 -5.12
C ILE A 230 -14.03 2.38 -5.76
N SER A 231 -12.86 1.79 -5.49
CA SER A 231 -11.61 2.25 -6.08
C SER A 231 -11.66 2.19 -7.61
N TYR A 232 -12.20 1.12 -8.18
CA TYR A 232 -12.37 0.97 -9.63
C TYR A 232 -13.36 1.98 -10.21
N VAL A 233 -14.52 2.18 -9.58
CA VAL A 233 -15.52 3.16 -10.00
C VAL A 233 -14.96 4.58 -9.92
N CYS A 234 -14.23 4.92 -8.84
CA CYS A 234 -13.57 6.21 -8.71
C CYS A 234 -12.54 6.43 -9.84
N LEU A 235 -11.75 5.41 -10.17
CA LEU A 235 -10.79 5.48 -11.28
C LEU A 235 -11.49 5.66 -12.63
N LEU A 236 -12.57 4.94 -12.89
CA LEU A 236 -13.36 5.10 -14.12
C LEU A 236 -13.95 6.50 -14.24
N TYR A 237 -14.48 7.05 -13.15
CA TYR A 237 -15.07 8.39 -13.14
C TYR A 237 -14.03 9.50 -13.28
N THR A 238 -12.83 9.30 -12.73
CA THR A 238 -11.73 10.28 -12.79
C THR A 238 -10.85 10.12 -14.03
N SER A 239 -10.90 8.96 -14.69
CA SER A 239 -10.19 8.74 -15.96
C SER A 239 -10.93 9.46 -17.10
N PRO A 240 -10.25 10.38 -17.82
CA PRO A 240 -10.85 11.02 -18.99
C PRO A 240 -11.19 9.96 -20.04
N SER A 241 -12.46 9.87 -20.41
CA SER A 241 -12.91 8.98 -21.48
C SER A 241 -12.26 9.40 -22.80
N PRO A 242 -11.69 8.46 -23.59
CA PRO A 242 -11.23 8.77 -24.94
C PRO A 242 -12.34 9.23 -25.89
N ARG A 243 -13.61 9.08 -25.48
CA ARG A 243 -14.78 9.43 -26.30
C ARG A 243 -15.23 10.90 -26.17
N ASP A 244 -14.83 11.59 -25.08
CA ASP A 244 -15.30 12.95 -24.85
C ASP A 244 -14.57 14.00 -25.72
N GLY A 245 -13.53 13.60 -26.46
CA GLY A 245 -12.84 14.44 -27.46
C GLY A 245 -13.34 14.28 -28.91
N ALA A 246 -14.33 13.42 -29.15
CA ALA A 246 -14.80 13.10 -30.50
C ALA A 246 -16.15 13.74 -30.89
N THR A 247 -16.78 14.47 -29.98
CA THR A 247 -18.10 15.12 -30.20
C THR A 247 -18.07 16.58 -29.79
N SER A 248 -17.24 17.38 -30.49
CA SER A 248 -17.46 18.84 -30.61
C SER A 248 -16.67 19.37 -31.79
#